data_9c2b0f0116c1883a2764acc86568e4b3
#
_entry.id   9c2b0f0116c1883a2764acc86568e4b3
#
_cell.length_a   1.000
_cell.length_b   1.000
_cell.length_c   1.000
_cell.angle_alpha   90.00
_cell.angle_beta   90.00
_cell.angle_gamma   90.00
#
_symmetry.space_group_name_H-M   'P 1'
#
loop_
_entity.id
_entity.type
_entity.pdbx_description
1 polymer ?
#
loop_
_entity_poly.entity_id
_entity_poly.type
_entity_poly.pdbx_seq_one_letter_code
_entity_poly.pdbx_strand_id
1 'polypeptide(L)'
;SATSYPYIFICEGRLKTEVSMRVVRGQKEGSLVLASYGDNWYESKSTMDFILDDQNEIEFTITPLDSKKKKLVRIPLTGFPKRPPRTTRIQMSLAFLDERTMVTVIRDKGFGELFPASDAVIKQEVTL
;
A
#
# COMPACT_ATOMS: atom_id res chain seq x y z
N SER A 1 17.12 35.76 7.13
CA SER A 1 16.75 34.46 7.51
C SER A 1 17.57 33.40 6.76
N ALA A 2 17.97 32.46 7.48
CA ALA A 2 18.83 31.41 7.01
C ALA A 2 18.06 30.32 6.25
N THR A 3 17.48 30.67 5.16
CA THR A 3 16.58 29.74 4.47
C THR A 3 17.21 28.99 3.31
N SER A 4 18.47 29.23 3.03
CA SER A 4 19.16 28.64 1.89
C SER A 4 19.88 27.35 2.28
N TYR A 5 19.16 26.39 2.81
CA TYR A 5 19.76 25.11 3.13
C TYR A 5 19.77 24.21 1.91
N PRO A 6 20.85 23.46 1.68
CA PRO A 6 20.93 22.55 0.55
C PRO A 6 20.23 21.21 0.81
N TYR A 7 19.41 21.10 1.81
CA TYR A 7 18.69 19.87 2.14
C TYR A 7 17.19 20.12 2.31
N ILE A 8 16.42 19.09 2.15
CA ILE A 8 14.97 19.13 2.31
C ILE A 8 14.64 19.17 3.80
N PHE A 9 13.83 20.15 4.18
CA PHE A 9 13.34 20.28 5.54
C PHE A 9 11.89 19.79 5.61
N ILE A 10 11.64 18.72 6.36
CA ILE A 10 10.31 18.16 6.49
C ILE A 10 9.79 18.47 7.88
N CYS A 11 8.67 19.20 7.93
CA CYS A 11 8.03 19.61 9.17
C CYS A 11 7.35 18.43 9.84
N GLU A 12 7.12 18.56 11.14
CA GLU A 12 6.35 17.62 11.91
C GLU A 12 4.93 17.47 11.33
N GLY A 13 4.36 16.28 11.41
CA GLY A 13 3.08 15.97 10.79
C GLY A 13 3.18 15.58 9.32
N ARG A 14 4.38 15.57 8.77
CA ARG A 14 4.63 15.17 7.38
C ARG A 14 5.32 13.83 7.34
N LEU A 15 5.02 13.04 6.32
CA LEU A 15 5.63 11.74 6.16
C LEU A 15 7.13 11.88 5.88
N LYS A 16 7.91 11.07 6.57
CA LYS A 16 9.35 10.92 6.37
C LYS A 16 9.69 9.59 5.74
N THR A 17 8.71 8.98 5.11
CA THR A 17 8.80 7.63 4.58
C THR A 17 8.05 7.58 3.27
N GLU A 18 8.63 6.91 2.28
CA GLU A 18 7.93 6.56 1.06
C GLU A 18 7.37 5.15 1.20
N VAL A 19 6.12 4.99 0.80
CA VAL A 19 5.47 3.68 0.77
C VAL A 19 5.11 3.36 -0.66
N SER A 20 5.58 2.23 -1.15
CA SER A 20 5.23 1.73 -2.46
C SER A 20 4.69 0.31 -2.36
N MET A 21 3.96 -0.11 -3.36
CA MET A 21 3.38 -1.43 -3.45
C MET A 21 3.89 -2.12 -4.72
N ARG A 22 4.25 -3.40 -4.58
CA ARG A 22 4.60 -4.20 -5.74
C ARG A 22 3.34 -4.46 -6.56
N VAL A 23 3.44 -4.22 -7.86
CA VAL A 23 2.36 -4.48 -8.81
C VAL A 23 2.86 -5.40 -9.90
N VAL A 24 1.97 -6.27 -10.38
CA VAL A 24 2.28 -7.21 -11.46
C VAL A 24 1.29 -6.98 -12.58
N ARG A 25 1.81 -6.74 -13.77
CA ARG A 25 1.00 -6.58 -14.99
C ARG A 25 1.51 -7.57 -16.05
N GLY A 26 0.78 -8.66 -16.20
CA GLY A 26 1.24 -9.75 -17.04
C GLY A 26 2.51 -10.36 -16.46
N GLN A 27 3.60 -10.37 -17.24
CA GLN A 27 4.89 -10.87 -16.78
C GLN A 27 5.82 -9.78 -16.26
N LYS A 28 5.34 -8.53 -16.21
CA LYS A 28 6.15 -7.41 -15.76
C LYS A 28 5.83 -7.07 -14.34
N GLU A 29 6.86 -6.90 -13.54
CA GLU A 29 6.77 -6.40 -12.19
C GLU A 29 7.07 -4.90 -12.17
N GLY A 30 6.37 -4.19 -11.32
CA GLY A 30 6.56 -2.77 -11.13
C GLY A 30 6.29 -2.37 -9.70
N SER A 31 6.32 -1.09 -9.47
CA SER A 31 6.11 -0.49 -8.17
C SER A 31 5.20 0.71 -8.32
N LEU A 32 4.23 0.83 -7.43
CA LEU A 32 3.31 1.95 -7.37
C LEU A 32 3.54 2.71 -6.07
N VAL A 33 3.89 3.99 -6.18
CA VAL A 33 4.09 4.83 -4.99
C VAL A 33 2.72 5.22 -4.44
N LEU A 34 2.48 4.92 -3.18
CA LEU A 34 1.22 5.17 -2.49
C LEU A 34 1.28 6.40 -1.60
N ALA A 35 2.43 6.68 -1.03
CA ALA A 35 2.67 7.84 -0.19
C ALA A 35 4.14 8.21 -0.28
N SER A 36 4.46 9.48 -0.12
CA SER A 36 5.80 9.97 -0.36
C SER A 36 6.23 10.95 0.73
N TYR A 37 7.54 11.24 0.71
CA TYR A 37 8.14 12.19 1.64
C TYR A 37 7.47 13.55 1.57
N GLY A 38 7.17 14.11 2.70
CA GLY A 38 6.57 15.44 2.78
C GLY A 38 5.06 15.45 2.67
N ASP A 39 4.43 14.33 2.36
CA ASP A 39 2.98 14.24 2.32
C ASP A 39 2.41 14.46 3.73
N ASN A 40 1.28 15.12 3.78
CA ASN A 40 0.56 15.32 5.02
C ASN A 40 -0.17 14.04 5.38
N TRP A 41 0.13 13.46 6.55
CA TRP A 41 -0.38 12.13 6.90
C TRP A 41 -1.91 12.06 6.90
N TYR A 42 -2.59 13.10 7.37
CA TYR A 42 -4.06 13.07 7.44
C TYR A 42 -4.75 13.33 6.10
N GLU A 43 -4.01 13.71 5.08
CA GLU A 43 -4.53 13.86 3.73
C GLU A 43 -4.12 12.68 2.84
N SER A 44 -3.19 11.86 3.27
CA SER A 44 -2.60 10.76 2.50
C SER A 44 -3.47 9.51 2.62
N LYS A 45 -4.65 9.57 2.03
CA LYS A 45 -5.57 8.44 2.00
C LYS A 45 -6.01 8.19 0.57
N SER A 46 -6.18 6.93 0.24
CA SER A 46 -6.58 6.53 -1.10
C SER A 46 -7.34 5.21 -1.07
N THR A 47 -8.14 5.01 -2.10
CA THR A 47 -8.80 3.72 -2.34
C THR A 47 -8.55 3.37 -3.79
N MET A 48 -8.16 2.14 -4.04
CA MET A 48 -7.86 1.67 -5.38
C MET A 48 -8.37 0.25 -5.59
N ASP A 49 -8.71 -0.05 -6.83
CA ASP A 49 -9.07 -1.39 -7.24
C ASP A 49 -7.97 -1.94 -8.13
N PHE A 50 -7.67 -3.20 -7.97
CA PHE A 50 -6.76 -3.90 -8.87
C PHE A 50 -7.11 -5.38 -8.93
N ILE A 51 -6.59 -6.05 -9.94
CA ILE A 51 -6.83 -7.47 -10.18
C ILE A 51 -5.60 -8.24 -9.77
N LEU A 52 -5.80 -9.27 -8.93
CA LEU A 52 -4.73 -10.20 -8.59
C LEU A 52 -4.36 -11.02 -9.83
N ASP A 53 -3.09 -11.19 -10.08
CA ASP A 53 -2.63 -12.18 -11.06
C ASP A 53 -2.70 -13.57 -10.42
N ASP A 54 -1.65 -14.02 -9.76
CA ASP A 54 -1.66 -15.28 -9.00
C ASP A 54 -1.04 -15.12 -7.61
N GLN A 55 -0.73 -13.88 -7.22
CA GLN A 55 -0.12 -13.62 -5.92
C GLN A 55 -1.11 -13.85 -4.79
N ASN A 56 -0.60 -14.33 -3.68
CA ASN A 56 -1.38 -14.60 -2.48
C ASN A 56 -1.05 -13.66 -1.33
N GLU A 57 -0.37 -12.56 -1.64
CA GLU A 57 0.01 -11.56 -0.65
C GLU A 57 0.11 -10.19 -1.30
N ILE A 58 -0.02 -9.16 -0.49
CA ILE A 58 0.28 -7.77 -0.89
C ILE A 58 1.62 -7.40 -0.28
N GLU A 59 2.51 -6.84 -1.08
CA GLU A 59 3.84 -6.46 -0.63
C GLU A 59 4.04 -4.96 -0.71
N PHE A 60 4.39 -4.35 0.42
CA PHE A 60 4.78 -2.96 0.51
C PHE A 60 6.27 -2.84 0.71
N THR A 61 6.85 -1.83 0.11
CA THR A 61 8.22 -1.41 0.40
C THR A 61 8.18 -0.06 1.10
N ILE A 62 8.80 0.00 2.26
CA ILE A 62 8.83 1.19 3.10
C ILE A 62 10.26 1.71 3.12
N THR A 63 10.44 2.93 2.64
CA THR A 63 11.76 3.54 2.49
C THR A 63 11.85 4.81 3.32
N PRO A 64 12.53 4.77 4.47
CA PRO A 64 12.72 5.99 5.27
C PRO A 64 13.61 7.01 4.57
N LEU A 65 13.35 8.29 4.82
CA LEU A 65 14.11 9.38 4.23
C LEU A 65 15.56 9.41 4.73
N ASP A 66 15.75 9.12 6.01
CA ASP A 66 17.05 9.21 6.69
C ASP A 66 17.84 7.91 6.70
N SER A 67 17.33 6.87 6.07
CA SER A 67 17.96 5.57 6.05
C SER A 67 17.82 4.97 4.65
N LYS A 68 18.88 4.30 4.20
CA LYS A 68 18.84 3.58 2.93
C LYS A 68 18.27 2.17 3.07
N LYS A 69 17.95 1.75 4.29
CA LYS A 69 17.41 0.41 4.52
C LYS A 69 15.93 0.41 4.24
N LYS A 70 15.55 -0.24 3.17
CA LYS A 70 14.15 -0.50 2.85
C LYS A 70 13.62 -1.62 3.72
N LYS A 71 12.36 -1.52 4.09
CA LYS A 71 11.66 -2.55 4.83
C LYS A 71 10.56 -3.12 3.95
N LEU A 72 10.53 -4.43 3.82
CA LEU A 72 9.46 -5.12 3.10
C LEU A 72 8.40 -5.56 4.10
N VAL A 73 7.15 -5.30 3.78
CA VAL A 73 6.00 -5.74 4.57
C VAL A 73 5.11 -6.56 3.66
N ARG A 74 4.90 -7.83 4.02
CA ARG A 74 4.04 -8.73 3.26
C ARG A 74 2.79 -9.04 4.05
N ILE A 75 1.64 -8.84 3.43
CA ILE A 75 0.34 -9.10 4.02
C ILE A 75 -0.27 -10.28 3.28
N PRO A 76 -0.31 -11.48 3.92
CA PRO A 76 -0.93 -12.63 3.27
C PRO A 76 -2.43 -12.41 3.12
N LEU A 77 -2.97 -12.82 1.99
CA LEU A 77 -4.40 -12.71 1.71
C LEU A 77 -5.16 -13.88 2.34
N THR A 78 -5.02 -14.03 3.64
CA THR A 78 -5.63 -15.09 4.42
C THR A 78 -7.15 -14.96 4.39
N GLY A 79 -7.82 -16.06 4.13
CA GLY A 79 -9.28 -16.09 4.07
C GLY A 79 -9.87 -15.69 2.72
N PHE A 80 -9.06 -15.23 1.79
CA PHE A 80 -9.54 -14.97 0.45
C PHE A 80 -9.76 -16.28 -0.30
N PRO A 81 -10.88 -16.41 -1.04
CA PRO A 81 -11.11 -17.59 -1.83
C PRO A 81 -10.03 -17.81 -2.87
N LYS A 82 -9.66 -19.06 -3.08
CA LYS A 82 -8.75 -19.40 -4.18
C LYS A 82 -9.53 -19.39 -5.48
N ARG A 83 -9.04 -18.63 -6.43
CA ARG A 83 -9.62 -18.51 -7.76
C ARG A 83 -8.51 -18.59 -8.80
N PRO A 84 -8.84 -18.89 -10.05
CA PRO A 84 -7.84 -18.84 -11.12
C PRO A 84 -7.19 -17.45 -11.22
N PRO A 85 -5.98 -17.35 -11.78
CA PRO A 85 -5.32 -16.05 -11.96
C PRO A 85 -6.21 -15.05 -12.69
N ARG A 86 -6.14 -13.79 -12.29
CA ARG A 86 -6.88 -12.66 -12.87
C ARG A 86 -8.41 -12.77 -12.75
N THR A 87 -8.89 -13.46 -11.72
CA THR A 87 -10.32 -13.57 -11.42
C THR A 87 -10.66 -13.12 -10.00
N THR A 88 -9.80 -12.33 -9.38
CA THR A 88 -10.08 -11.70 -8.09
C THR A 88 -9.74 -10.23 -8.18
N ARG A 89 -10.76 -9.39 -8.04
CA ARG A 89 -10.58 -7.96 -7.91
C ARG A 89 -10.51 -7.63 -6.43
N ILE A 90 -9.53 -6.80 -6.07
CA ILE A 90 -9.33 -6.32 -4.71
C ILE A 90 -9.62 -4.83 -4.67
N GLN A 91 -10.29 -4.41 -3.63
CA GLN A 91 -10.36 -3.01 -3.25
C GLN A 91 -9.45 -2.82 -2.05
N MET A 92 -8.46 -1.94 -2.19
CA MET A 92 -7.55 -1.61 -1.12
C MET A 92 -7.70 -0.15 -0.75
N SER A 93 -7.95 0.09 0.54
CA SER A 93 -7.95 1.43 1.12
C SER A 93 -6.70 1.59 1.96
N LEU A 94 -6.16 2.80 1.95
CA LEU A 94 -4.95 3.12 2.68
C LEU A 94 -5.14 4.47 3.34
N ALA A 95 -4.77 4.56 4.61
CA ALA A 95 -4.84 5.80 5.38
C ALA A 95 -3.74 5.78 6.44
N PHE A 96 -3.52 6.90 7.09
CA PHE A 96 -2.54 7.01 8.17
C PHE A 96 -3.23 7.44 9.44
N LEU A 97 -2.83 6.86 10.56
CA LEU A 97 -3.28 7.26 11.89
C LEU A 97 -2.42 8.38 12.45
N ASP A 98 -1.19 8.42 12.05
CA ASP A 98 -0.21 9.45 12.34
C ASP A 98 0.93 9.35 11.31
N GLU A 99 2.00 10.10 11.48
CA GLU A 99 3.11 10.12 10.53
C GLU A 99 3.93 8.82 10.50
N ARG A 100 3.64 7.88 11.40
CA ARG A 100 4.39 6.63 11.54
C ARG A 100 3.55 5.38 11.40
N THR A 101 2.24 5.51 11.32
CA THR A 101 1.35 4.36 11.34
C THR A 101 0.38 4.41 10.16
N MET A 102 0.50 3.42 9.30
CA MET A 102 -0.36 3.25 8.15
C MET A 102 -1.37 2.15 8.43
N VAL A 103 -2.59 2.32 7.95
CA VAL A 103 -3.64 1.30 8.01
C VAL A 103 -4.07 0.98 6.59
N THR A 104 -4.11 -0.30 6.26
CA THR A 104 -4.67 -0.74 4.98
C THR A 104 -5.83 -1.69 5.24
N VAL A 105 -6.87 -1.56 4.41
CA VAL A 105 -8.03 -2.45 4.40
C VAL A 105 -8.13 -3.05 3.01
N ILE A 106 -8.15 -4.36 2.94
CA ILE A 106 -8.14 -5.10 1.68
C ILE A 106 -9.40 -5.95 1.63
N ARG A 107 -10.23 -5.72 0.61
CA ARG A 107 -11.51 -6.40 0.46
C ARG A 107 -11.56 -7.21 -0.82
N ASP A 108 -12.14 -8.40 -0.74
CA ASP A 108 -12.44 -9.21 -1.90
C ASP A 108 -13.69 -8.68 -2.60
N LYS A 109 -13.54 -8.24 -3.84
CA LYS A 109 -14.65 -7.74 -4.67
C LYS A 109 -15.09 -8.75 -5.72
N GLY A 110 -14.48 -9.94 -5.74
CA GLY A 110 -14.81 -10.97 -6.70
C GLY A 110 -14.50 -10.57 -8.14
N PHE A 111 -15.11 -11.25 -9.08
CA PHE A 111 -14.92 -10.95 -10.49
C PHE A 111 -16.12 -11.49 -11.29
N GLY A 112 -17.09 -10.63 -11.56
CA GLY A 112 -18.29 -11.00 -12.30
C GLY A 112 -19.16 -12.00 -11.57
N GLU A 113 -20.08 -12.61 -12.30
CA GLU A 113 -21.07 -13.53 -11.73
C GLU A 113 -20.47 -14.87 -11.33
N LEU A 114 -19.44 -15.33 -12.05
CA LEU A 114 -18.81 -16.62 -11.76
C LEU A 114 -17.99 -16.59 -10.47
N PHE A 115 -17.48 -15.44 -10.08
CA PHE A 115 -16.65 -15.29 -8.89
C PHE A 115 -17.19 -14.14 -8.04
N PRO A 116 -18.35 -14.33 -7.39
CA PRO A 116 -18.94 -13.26 -6.60
C PRO A 116 -18.03 -12.86 -5.43
N ALA A 117 -18.16 -11.62 -5.00
CA ALA A 117 -17.42 -11.13 -3.84
C ALA A 117 -17.69 -12.01 -2.62
N SER A 118 -16.68 -12.23 -1.81
CA SER A 118 -16.81 -12.89 -0.52
C SER A 118 -16.79 -11.85 0.61
N ASP A 119 -16.94 -12.29 1.84
CA ASP A 119 -16.82 -11.43 3.02
C ASP A 119 -15.38 -11.25 3.48
N ALA A 120 -14.41 -11.78 2.73
CA ALA A 120 -13.02 -11.70 3.12
C ALA A 120 -12.55 -10.26 3.14
N VAL A 121 -12.04 -9.84 4.28
CA VAL A 121 -11.49 -8.51 4.49
C VAL A 121 -10.30 -8.61 5.44
N ILE A 122 -9.25 -7.88 5.13
CA ILE A 122 -8.06 -7.79 5.96
C ILE A 122 -7.87 -6.34 6.33
N LYS A 123 -7.68 -6.10 7.62
CA LYS A 123 -7.29 -4.78 8.13
C LYS A 123 -5.95 -4.94 8.82
N GLN A 124 -4.97 -4.17 8.39
CA GLN A 124 -3.60 -4.30 8.90
C GLN A 124 -3.02 -2.92 9.20
N GLU A 125 -2.48 -2.78 10.40
CA GLU A 125 -1.63 -1.64 10.74
C GLU A 125 -0.20 -1.97 10.37
N VAL A 126 0.49 -0.98 9.83
CA VAL A 126 1.89 -1.08 9.44
C VAL A 126 2.64 0.08 10.07
N THR A 127 3.65 -0.24 10.88
CA THR A 127 4.55 0.78 11.44
C THR A 127 5.62 1.12 10.41
N LEU A 128 5.74 2.41 10.13
CA LEU A 128 6.69 2.89 9.14
C LEU A 128 8.10 3.06 9.69
#